data_b975a21536c5b870a3212a3c6c198c44
#
_entry.id   b975a21536c5b870a3212a3c6c198c44
#
_cell.length_a   1.000
_cell.length_b   1.000
_cell.length_c   1.000
_cell.angle_alpha   90.00
_cell.angle_beta   90.00
_cell.angle_gamma   90.00
#
_symmetry.space_group_name_H-M   'P 1'
#
loop_
_entity.id
_entity.type
_entity.pdbx_description
1 polymer ?
#
loop_
_entity_poly.entity_id
_entity_poly.type
_entity_poly.pdbx_seq_one_letter_code
_entity_poly.pdbx_strand_id
1 'polypeptide(L)'
;MRSLSAAILTLTVALPLCAADARTPDSSRKAIKDPSAIGNRKVSGSLNFYSVEKEMALGRQLALEVGKQARFVDDPAVSEYINRLGQNLAHNSDVAFPVTFRVVESDEINAFTLPGGYVFINTGLINLTANEAQLASVLAHELGHAAARHFTRQATRKDLISAGTLPLAIMGGWLGLAARQAAVAAVPMAFFRFSREFETEADMLGLEYLWKTGYDPGASVDLFEAVESTEHRHPGSVSQLFSSHPLTADRIAKTQKNIDSLLPAQAEYILNTSEYEEIRERLNPPDRNPAEPEANHPTLLRK
;
A
#
# COMPACT_ATOMS: atom_id res chain seq x y z
N MET A 1 -61.44 -2.55 52.70
CA MET A 1 -60.53 -3.21 51.74
C MET A 1 -60.63 -2.40 50.44
N ARG A 2 -59.61 -1.59 50.18
CA ARG A 2 -59.51 -0.74 48.96
C ARG A 2 -58.38 -1.30 48.12
N SER A 3 -58.70 -1.78 46.92
CA SER A 3 -57.74 -2.28 45.94
C SER A 3 -57.06 -1.08 45.20
N LEU A 4 -55.76 -1.01 45.27
CA LEU A 4 -54.96 -0.11 44.45
C LEU A 4 -54.65 -0.85 43.11
N SER A 5 -55.21 -0.29 42.02
CA SER A 5 -54.82 -0.67 40.67
C SER A 5 -53.57 0.12 40.25
N ALA A 6 -52.47 -0.52 40.03
CA ALA A 6 -51.27 0.09 39.47
C ALA A 6 -51.39 0.16 37.95
N ALA A 7 -51.43 1.39 37.41
CA ALA A 7 -51.34 1.62 35.97
C ALA A 7 -49.87 1.60 35.55
N ILE A 8 -49.51 0.65 34.68
CA ILE A 8 -48.21 0.58 34.04
C ILE A 8 -48.22 1.49 32.80
N LEU A 9 -47.50 2.60 32.86
CA LEU A 9 -47.33 3.53 31.77
C LEU A 9 -46.16 3.02 30.92
N THR A 10 -46.48 2.41 29.78
CA THR A 10 -45.47 2.00 28.78
C THR A 10 -45.06 3.21 27.94
N LEU A 11 -43.83 3.71 28.18
CA LEU A 11 -43.22 4.77 27.39
C LEU A 11 -42.62 4.16 26.10
N THR A 12 -43.28 4.27 24.98
CA THR A 12 -42.76 3.92 23.66
C THR A 12 -41.86 5.05 23.15
N VAL A 13 -40.55 4.86 23.24
CA VAL A 13 -39.56 5.73 22.59
C VAL A 13 -39.52 5.38 21.10
N ALA A 14 -40.15 6.20 20.26
CA ALA A 14 -39.96 6.15 18.81
C ALA A 14 -38.58 6.74 18.47
N LEU A 15 -37.62 5.89 18.15
CA LEU A 15 -36.36 6.30 17.53
C LEU A 15 -36.64 6.69 16.08
N PRO A 16 -36.24 7.89 15.61
CA PRO A 16 -36.29 8.19 14.20
C PRO A 16 -35.32 7.27 13.46
N LEU A 17 -35.88 6.42 12.61
CA LEU A 17 -35.12 5.63 11.64
C LEU A 17 -34.57 6.63 10.60
N CYS A 18 -33.34 7.12 10.82
CA CYS A 18 -32.58 7.79 9.79
C CYS A 18 -32.44 6.80 8.64
N ALA A 19 -33.15 7.02 7.56
CA ALA A 19 -32.96 6.33 6.31
C ALA A 19 -31.53 6.58 5.85
N ALA A 20 -30.61 5.68 6.22
CA ALA A 20 -29.31 5.61 5.60
C ALA A 20 -29.55 5.30 4.13
N ASP A 21 -29.16 6.23 3.27
CA ASP A 21 -29.21 6.14 1.83
C ASP A 21 -28.53 4.82 1.40
N ALA A 22 -29.33 3.79 1.20
CA ALA A 22 -28.89 2.48 0.75
C ALA A 22 -28.55 2.60 -0.74
N ARG A 23 -27.40 3.23 -1.04
CA ARG A 23 -26.78 3.13 -2.35
C ARG A 23 -26.49 1.66 -2.58
N THR A 24 -27.15 1.11 -3.58
CA THR A 24 -27.04 -0.29 -3.94
C THR A 24 -25.56 -0.66 -4.15
N PRO A 25 -25.08 -1.80 -3.60
CA PRO A 25 -23.68 -2.22 -3.72
C PRO A 25 -23.16 -2.33 -5.17
N ASP A 26 -24.07 -2.40 -6.14
CA ASP A 26 -23.74 -2.58 -7.56
C ASP A 26 -23.30 -1.26 -8.24
N SER A 27 -23.82 -0.10 -7.83
CA SER A 27 -23.43 1.18 -8.45
C SER A 27 -22.01 1.62 -8.06
N SER A 28 -21.57 1.32 -6.82
CA SER A 28 -20.22 1.63 -6.37
C SER A 28 -19.18 0.74 -7.04
N ARG A 29 -19.48 -0.55 -7.24
CA ARG A 29 -18.60 -1.50 -7.94
C ARG A 29 -18.45 -1.16 -9.43
N LYS A 30 -19.49 -0.65 -10.09
CA LYS A 30 -19.40 -0.18 -11.49
C LYS A 30 -18.54 1.08 -11.60
N ALA A 31 -18.69 2.04 -10.67
CA ALA A 31 -17.90 3.27 -10.67
C ALA A 31 -16.39 3.00 -10.45
N ILE A 32 -16.03 1.98 -9.66
CA ILE A 32 -14.65 1.57 -9.43
C ILE A 32 -14.00 1.01 -10.71
N LYS A 33 -14.79 0.44 -11.63
CA LYS A 33 -14.31 -0.16 -12.89
C LYS A 33 -14.41 0.79 -14.09
N ASP A 34 -14.62 2.06 -13.86
CA ASP A 34 -14.67 3.06 -14.92
C ASP A 34 -13.40 3.92 -14.88
N PRO A 35 -12.43 3.68 -15.79
CA PRO A 35 -11.19 4.43 -15.82
C PRO A 35 -11.39 5.93 -16.10
N SER A 36 -12.50 6.33 -16.71
CA SER A 36 -12.81 7.73 -16.97
C SER A 36 -13.16 8.51 -15.69
N ALA A 37 -13.58 7.81 -14.63
CA ALA A 37 -13.96 8.38 -13.34
C ALA A 37 -12.79 8.52 -12.35
N ILE A 38 -11.56 8.13 -12.71
CA ILE A 38 -10.37 8.22 -11.84
C ILE A 38 -10.19 9.65 -11.32
N GLY A 39 -9.99 9.77 -9.99
CA GLY A 39 -9.89 11.03 -9.28
C GLY A 39 -11.22 11.62 -8.80
N ASN A 40 -12.36 11.13 -9.33
CA ASN A 40 -13.70 11.61 -8.98
C ASN A 40 -14.61 10.51 -8.38
N ARG A 41 -14.03 9.38 -8.00
CA ARG A 41 -14.74 8.23 -7.43
C ARG A 41 -14.22 7.91 -6.02
N LYS A 42 -15.04 7.23 -5.22
CA LYS A 42 -14.65 6.79 -3.89
C LYS A 42 -14.26 5.31 -3.92
N VAL A 43 -12.97 5.03 -3.84
CA VAL A 43 -12.42 3.66 -3.84
C VAL A 43 -12.14 3.11 -2.43
N SER A 44 -12.22 3.93 -1.39
CA SER A 44 -11.84 3.59 -0.01
C SER A 44 -12.75 2.57 0.71
N GLY A 45 -13.61 1.87 -0.01
CA GLY A 45 -14.47 0.82 0.54
C GLY A 45 -15.52 1.31 1.53
N SER A 46 -16.18 0.38 2.27
CA SER A 46 -17.37 0.65 3.07
C SER A 46 -17.05 1.03 4.51
N LEU A 47 -16.34 0.21 5.25
CA LEU A 47 -16.13 0.39 6.70
C LEU A 47 -14.68 0.67 7.03
N ASN A 48 -14.43 1.85 7.61
CA ASN A 48 -13.13 2.26 8.09
C ASN A 48 -13.31 3.17 9.31
N PHE A 49 -12.79 2.75 10.48
CA PHE A 49 -12.89 3.50 11.73
C PHE A 49 -11.90 4.66 11.85
N TYR A 50 -10.98 4.75 10.89
CA TYR A 50 -9.97 5.80 10.84
C TYR A 50 -10.43 6.93 9.93
N SER A 51 -10.43 8.16 10.42
CA SER A 51 -10.52 9.33 9.55
C SER A 51 -9.22 9.49 8.72
N VAL A 52 -9.26 10.28 7.66
CA VAL A 52 -8.07 10.57 6.85
C VAL A 52 -6.96 11.21 7.69
N GLU A 53 -7.32 12.14 8.57
CA GLU A 53 -6.40 12.85 9.46
C GLU A 53 -5.71 11.90 10.45
N LYS A 54 -6.46 10.95 11.03
CA LYS A 54 -5.90 9.93 11.92
C LYS A 54 -4.97 8.99 11.17
N GLU A 55 -5.33 8.61 9.95
CA GLU A 55 -4.49 7.78 9.08
C GLU A 55 -3.17 8.49 8.73
N MET A 56 -3.23 9.75 8.32
CA MET A 56 -2.03 10.57 8.04
C MET A 56 -1.15 10.74 9.30
N ALA A 57 -1.75 10.94 10.48
CA ALA A 57 -1.00 11.06 11.73
C ALA A 57 -0.28 9.74 12.08
N LEU A 58 -0.96 8.60 11.93
CA LEU A 58 -0.40 7.28 12.13
C LEU A 58 0.75 7.02 11.14
N GLY A 59 0.54 7.31 9.86
CA GLY A 59 1.54 7.13 8.82
C GLY A 59 2.80 7.95 9.07
N ARG A 60 2.66 9.19 9.52
CA ARG A 60 3.82 10.03 9.89
C ARG A 60 4.64 9.42 11.02
N GLN A 61 4.00 8.85 12.03
CA GLN A 61 4.71 8.19 13.13
C GLN A 61 5.46 6.94 12.63
N LEU A 62 4.80 6.10 11.81
CA LEU A 62 5.42 4.91 11.24
C LEU A 62 6.57 5.26 10.28
N ALA A 63 6.42 6.29 9.45
CA ALA A 63 7.46 6.77 8.55
C ALA A 63 8.70 7.27 9.32
N LEU A 64 8.52 7.91 10.49
CA LEU A 64 9.63 8.28 11.37
C LEU A 64 10.36 7.05 11.93
N GLU A 65 9.64 5.98 12.28
CA GLU A 65 10.27 4.74 12.76
C GLU A 65 11.05 4.04 11.64
N VAL A 66 10.49 3.99 10.42
CA VAL A 66 11.24 3.49 9.25
C VAL A 66 12.49 4.33 9.03
N GLY A 67 12.41 5.66 9.14
CA GLY A 67 13.54 6.57 8.97
C GLY A 67 14.68 6.38 9.98
N LYS A 68 14.43 5.76 11.13
CA LYS A 68 15.46 5.42 12.12
C LYS A 68 16.22 4.14 11.78
N GLN A 69 15.65 3.27 10.98
CA GLN A 69 16.17 1.92 10.70
C GLN A 69 16.65 1.76 9.26
N ALA A 70 15.98 2.43 8.32
CA ALA A 70 16.30 2.34 6.90
C ALA A 70 17.41 3.32 6.51
N ARG A 71 18.32 2.87 5.65
CA ARG A 71 19.21 3.76 4.91
C ARG A 71 18.48 4.22 3.66
N PHE A 72 18.45 5.51 3.45
CA PHE A 72 17.88 6.09 2.22
C PHE A 72 18.98 6.38 1.23
N VAL A 73 18.64 6.29 -0.07
CA VAL A 73 19.55 6.69 -1.13
C VAL A 73 19.82 8.19 -1.03
N ASP A 74 21.10 8.56 -0.93
CA ASP A 74 21.54 9.96 -0.83
C ASP A 74 21.68 10.65 -2.20
N ASP A 75 21.54 9.92 -3.32
CA ASP A 75 21.61 10.51 -4.67
C ASP A 75 20.32 11.33 -4.93
N PRO A 76 20.44 12.67 -5.07
CA PRO A 76 19.29 13.53 -5.31
C PRO A 76 18.60 13.22 -6.64
N ALA A 77 19.34 12.81 -7.69
CA ALA A 77 18.78 12.49 -9.00
C ALA A 77 17.85 11.27 -8.92
N VAL A 78 18.27 10.23 -8.18
CA VAL A 78 17.42 9.04 -7.93
C VAL A 78 16.17 9.42 -7.16
N SER A 79 16.33 10.16 -6.07
CA SER A 79 15.22 10.56 -5.20
C SER A 79 14.22 11.46 -5.92
N GLU A 80 14.71 12.42 -6.73
CA GLU A 80 13.87 13.34 -7.50
C GLU A 80 13.13 12.60 -8.63
N TYR A 81 13.80 11.72 -9.34
CA TYR A 81 13.20 10.90 -10.38
C TYR A 81 12.04 10.04 -9.83
N ILE A 82 12.29 9.27 -8.78
CA ILE A 82 11.26 8.41 -8.16
C ILE A 82 10.10 9.25 -7.62
N ASN A 83 10.38 10.40 -7.01
CA ASN A 83 9.33 11.29 -6.55
C ASN A 83 8.51 11.84 -7.73
N ARG A 84 9.14 12.28 -8.81
CA ARG A 84 8.43 12.81 -9.99
C ARG A 84 7.57 11.74 -10.65
N LEU A 85 8.09 10.51 -10.87
CA LEU A 85 7.34 9.38 -11.40
C LEU A 85 6.15 9.05 -10.50
N GLY A 86 6.38 8.94 -9.20
CA GLY A 86 5.34 8.64 -8.23
C GLY A 86 4.28 9.74 -8.13
N GLN A 87 4.68 11.03 -8.15
CA GLN A 87 3.73 12.16 -8.15
C GLN A 87 2.87 12.20 -9.41
N ASN A 88 3.43 11.87 -10.58
CA ASN A 88 2.65 11.75 -11.82
C ASN A 88 1.55 10.69 -11.69
N LEU A 89 1.89 9.51 -11.17
CA LEU A 89 0.92 8.45 -10.89
C LEU A 89 -0.11 8.87 -9.83
N ALA A 90 0.33 9.51 -8.73
CA ALA A 90 -0.56 9.97 -7.66
C ALA A 90 -1.57 11.02 -8.14
N HIS A 91 -1.15 11.97 -8.98
CA HIS A 91 -2.05 12.96 -9.59
C HIS A 91 -3.12 12.34 -10.50
N ASN A 92 -2.81 11.19 -11.10
CA ASN A 92 -3.70 10.45 -11.98
C ASN A 92 -4.34 9.24 -11.26
N SER A 93 -4.50 9.32 -9.93
CA SER A 93 -5.07 8.29 -9.07
C SER A 93 -6.27 8.77 -8.26
N ASP A 94 -6.83 7.90 -7.45
CA ASP A 94 -7.92 8.20 -6.50
C ASP A 94 -7.42 8.50 -5.08
N VAL A 95 -6.12 8.74 -4.89
CA VAL A 95 -5.55 9.04 -3.57
C VAL A 95 -6.03 10.38 -3.07
N ALA A 96 -6.59 10.42 -1.86
CA ALA A 96 -7.25 11.60 -1.29
C ALA A 96 -6.35 12.44 -0.37
N PHE A 97 -5.04 12.16 -0.32
CA PHE A 97 -4.06 12.82 0.56
C PHE A 97 -2.69 12.91 -0.12
N PRO A 98 -1.80 13.82 0.35
CA PRO A 98 -0.46 13.93 -0.21
C PRO A 98 0.33 12.62 -0.09
N VAL A 99 1.09 12.27 -1.13
CA VAL A 99 1.93 11.07 -1.16
C VAL A 99 3.40 11.47 -1.10
N THR A 100 4.19 10.70 -0.36
CA THR A 100 5.64 10.88 -0.26
C THR A 100 6.33 9.59 -0.68
N PHE A 101 7.23 9.67 -1.64
CA PHE A 101 8.02 8.53 -2.11
C PHE A 101 9.45 8.61 -1.57
N ARG A 102 9.98 7.49 -1.09
CA ARG A 102 11.34 7.39 -0.58
C ARG A 102 12.01 6.11 -1.09
N VAL A 103 13.28 6.24 -1.49
CA VAL A 103 14.09 5.11 -1.93
C VAL A 103 14.94 4.62 -0.76
N VAL A 104 14.81 3.34 -0.45
CA VAL A 104 15.59 2.66 0.61
C VAL A 104 16.76 1.94 -0.06
N GLU A 105 17.96 2.17 0.44
CA GLU A 105 19.18 1.45 0.01
C GLU A 105 19.14 0.05 0.60
N SER A 106 18.66 -0.90 -0.18
CA SER A 106 18.52 -2.31 0.21
C SER A 106 18.45 -3.19 -1.03
N ASP A 107 19.21 -4.30 -1.02
CA ASP A 107 19.18 -5.31 -2.09
C ASP A 107 17.91 -6.18 -2.05
N GLU A 108 17.10 -6.06 -1.00
CA GLU A 108 15.85 -6.78 -0.89
C GLU A 108 14.85 -6.31 -1.96
N ILE A 109 14.24 -7.27 -2.65
CA ILE A 109 13.19 -7.00 -3.63
C ILE A 109 11.91 -6.71 -2.85
N ASN A 110 11.62 -5.43 -2.61
CA ASN A 110 10.45 -5.00 -1.85
C ASN A 110 10.03 -3.56 -2.15
N ALA A 111 8.72 -3.30 -2.02
CA ALA A 111 8.11 -1.99 -1.88
C ALA A 111 6.96 -2.09 -0.88
N PHE A 112 6.61 -1.00 -0.21
CA PHE A 112 5.49 -1.00 0.72
C PHE A 112 4.94 0.40 0.95
N THR A 113 3.65 0.45 1.23
CA THR A 113 2.94 1.68 1.56
C THR A 113 2.52 1.68 3.02
N LEU A 114 2.85 2.76 3.73
CA LEU A 114 2.31 3.06 5.05
C LEU A 114 1.01 3.89 4.94
N PRO A 115 0.15 3.86 5.97
CA PRO A 115 -1.04 4.70 5.98
C PRO A 115 -0.69 6.18 5.75
N GLY A 116 -1.62 6.94 5.17
CA GLY A 116 -1.42 8.37 4.94
C GLY A 116 -0.43 8.74 3.84
N GLY A 117 -0.11 7.80 2.92
CA GLY A 117 0.58 8.10 1.66
C GLY A 117 2.11 8.08 1.71
N TYR A 118 2.71 7.35 2.61
CA TYR A 118 4.17 7.14 2.60
C TYR A 118 4.49 5.85 1.85
N VAL A 119 5.13 5.97 0.69
CA VAL A 119 5.55 4.87 -0.19
C VAL A 119 7.05 4.72 -0.15
N PHE A 120 7.52 3.51 0.12
CA PHE A 120 8.92 3.14 0.16
C PHE A 120 9.20 2.10 -0.92
N ILE A 121 10.32 2.25 -1.62
CA ILE A 121 10.78 1.29 -2.62
C ILE A 121 12.26 1.00 -2.40
N ASN A 122 12.62 -0.27 -2.39
CA ASN A 122 14.01 -0.69 -2.23
C ASN A 122 14.75 -0.65 -3.56
N THR A 123 16.04 -0.34 -3.51
CA THR A 123 16.92 -0.38 -4.70
C THR A 123 16.93 -1.74 -5.38
N GLY A 124 16.86 -2.84 -4.60
CA GLY A 124 16.76 -4.19 -5.15
C GLY A 124 15.54 -4.41 -6.06
N LEU A 125 14.40 -3.79 -5.75
CA LEU A 125 13.22 -3.87 -6.60
C LEU A 125 13.38 -2.99 -7.86
N ILE A 126 13.95 -1.79 -7.74
CA ILE A 126 14.24 -0.94 -8.90
C ILE A 126 15.18 -1.67 -9.87
N ASN A 127 16.18 -2.37 -9.34
CA ASN A 127 17.14 -3.13 -10.14
C ASN A 127 16.53 -4.36 -10.82
N LEU A 128 15.48 -4.93 -10.25
CA LEU A 128 14.73 -6.05 -10.85
C LEU A 128 13.90 -5.61 -12.05
N THR A 129 13.37 -4.39 -12.03
CA THR A 129 12.51 -3.89 -13.11
C THR A 129 13.32 -3.74 -14.42
N ALA A 130 12.78 -4.25 -15.53
CA ALA A 130 13.45 -4.24 -16.84
C ALA A 130 13.27 -2.90 -17.57
N ASN A 131 12.22 -2.15 -17.25
CA ASN A 131 11.87 -0.87 -17.87
C ASN A 131 11.07 0.03 -16.89
N GLU A 132 10.88 1.28 -17.29
CA GLU A 132 10.17 2.28 -16.47
C GLU A 132 8.70 1.89 -16.22
N ALA A 133 8.02 1.26 -17.18
CA ALA A 133 6.63 0.85 -17.03
C ALA A 133 6.47 -0.22 -15.92
N GLN A 134 7.44 -1.14 -15.78
CA GLN A 134 7.47 -2.09 -14.66
C GLN A 134 7.68 -1.38 -13.32
N LEU A 135 8.58 -0.41 -13.25
CA LEU A 135 8.76 0.41 -12.04
C LEU A 135 7.50 1.21 -11.71
N ALA A 136 6.90 1.84 -12.71
CA ALA A 136 5.63 2.55 -12.57
C ALA A 136 4.51 1.62 -12.09
N SER A 137 4.49 0.34 -12.51
CA SER A 137 3.49 -0.64 -12.09
C SER A 137 3.57 -0.95 -10.60
N VAL A 138 4.78 -1.04 -10.03
CA VAL A 138 4.97 -1.19 -8.58
C VAL A 138 4.40 0.01 -7.84
N LEU A 139 4.81 1.22 -8.24
CA LEU A 139 4.35 2.45 -7.59
C LEU A 139 2.84 2.64 -7.72
N ALA A 140 2.26 2.27 -8.85
CA ALA A 140 0.82 2.32 -9.08
C ALA A 140 0.05 1.32 -8.20
N HIS A 141 0.58 0.11 -8.00
CA HIS A 141 0.03 -0.88 -7.09
C HIS A 141 0.04 -0.37 -5.63
N GLU A 142 1.15 0.20 -5.19
CA GLU A 142 1.27 0.82 -3.86
C GLU A 142 0.30 2.00 -3.67
N LEU A 143 0.12 2.82 -4.72
CA LEU A 143 -0.91 3.86 -4.73
C LEU A 143 -2.33 3.28 -4.68
N GLY A 144 -2.57 2.11 -5.27
CA GLY A 144 -3.82 1.36 -5.14
C GLY A 144 -4.14 1.03 -3.68
N HIS A 145 -3.13 0.56 -2.92
CA HIS A 145 -3.28 0.33 -1.49
C HIS A 145 -3.57 1.62 -0.71
N ALA A 146 -2.89 2.72 -1.05
CA ALA A 146 -3.11 4.03 -0.43
C ALA A 146 -4.51 4.58 -0.73
N ALA A 147 -4.93 4.59 -1.99
CA ALA A 147 -6.24 5.09 -2.44
C ALA A 147 -7.40 4.32 -1.81
N ALA A 148 -7.30 2.99 -1.79
CA ALA A 148 -8.29 2.13 -1.15
C ALA A 148 -8.17 2.09 0.38
N ARG A 149 -7.15 2.73 0.97
CA ARG A 149 -6.89 2.82 2.41
C ARG A 149 -6.82 1.43 3.07
N HIS A 150 -6.15 0.48 2.40
CA HIS A 150 -6.13 -0.92 2.80
C HIS A 150 -5.58 -1.16 4.19
N PHE A 151 -4.58 -0.38 4.63
CA PHE A 151 -4.00 -0.50 5.96
C PHE A 151 -5.05 -0.26 7.06
N THR A 152 -5.75 0.86 7.01
CA THR A 152 -6.74 1.23 8.03
C THR A 152 -8.03 0.43 7.92
N ARG A 153 -8.40 -0.01 6.72
CA ARG A 153 -9.50 -0.98 6.51
C ARG A 153 -9.16 -2.34 7.13
N GLN A 154 -7.93 -2.79 6.98
CA GLN A 154 -7.47 -4.04 7.60
C GLN A 154 -7.41 -3.93 9.12
N ALA A 155 -6.92 -2.81 9.67
CA ALA A 155 -6.95 -2.53 11.11
C ALA A 155 -8.40 -2.55 11.64
N THR A 156 -9.32 -1.87 10.96
CA THR A 156 -10.76 -1.87 11.30
C THR A 156 -11.35 -3.27 11.31
N ARG A 157 -11.01 -4.13 10.31
CA ARG A 157 -11.48 -5.52 10.28
C ARG A 157 -10.95 -6.33 11.48
N LYS A 158 -9.68 -6.13 11.86
CA LYS A 158 -9.08 -6.77 13.05
C LYS A 158 -9.72 -6.28 14.34
N ASP A 159 -9.98 -4.98 14.47
CA ASP A 159 -10.66 -4.40 15.63
C ASP A 159 -12.07 -4.97 15.79
N LEU A 160 -12.84 -5.12 14.72
CA LEU A 160 -14.17 -5.75 14.73
C LEU A 160 -14.12 -7.21 15.18
N ILE A 161 -13.15 -8.00 14.66
CA ILE A 161 -12.96 -9.39 15.07
C ILE A 161 -12.59 -9.45 16.55
N SER A 162 -11.66 -8.59 17.00
CA SER A 162 -11.26 -8.51 18.40
C SER A 162 -12.40 -8.11 19.31
N ALA A 163 -13.23 -7.13 18.93
CA ALA A 163 -14.40 -6.72 19.68
C ALA A 163 -15.44 -7.85 19.86
N GLY A 164 -15.59 -8.69 18.83
CA GLY A 164 -16.45 -9.89 18.92
C GLY A 164 -15.90 -10.99 19.84
N THR A 165 -14.60 -10.99 20.13
CA THR A 165 -13.94 -11.98 21.01
C THR A 165 -13.69 -11.46 22.43
N LEU A 166 -14.07 -10.20 22.77
CA LEU A 166 -13.69 -9.46 23.96
C LEU A 166 -14.82 -9.26 24.99
N PRO A 167 -15.04 -10.23 25.90
CA PRO A 167 -15.51 -9.86 27.24
C PRO A 167 -14.38 -9.44 28.21
N LEU A 168 -13.10 -9.69 27.89
CA LEU A 168 -12.00 -9.55 28.85
C LEU A 168 -11.12 -8.29 28.75
N ALA A 169 -11.13 -7.55 27.67
CA ALA A 169 -10.24 -6.37 27.51
C ALA A 169 -10.89 -5.05 27.96
N ILE A 170 -12.14 -5.05 28.42
CA ILE A 170 -12.81 -3.89 29.04
C ILE A 170 -12.46 -3.77 30.53
N MET A 171 -11.62 -4.61 31.08
CA MET A 171 -11.04 -4.35 32.40
C MET A 171 -10.00 -3.24 32.29
N GLY A 172 -10.48 -2.00 32.50
CA GLY A 172 -9.64 -0.82 32.59
C GLY A 172 -8.54 -1.01 33.60
N GLY A 173 -7.33 -0.63 33.25
CA GLY A 173 -6.18 -0.64 34.14
C GLY A 173 -4.90 -0.38 33.33
N TRP A 174 -3.80 -0.18 34.08
CA TRP A 174 -2.46 0.04 33.56
C TRP A 174 -1.99 -1.02 32.51
N LEU A 175 -2.50 -2.24 32.56
CA LEU A 175 -2.26 -3.31 31.58
C LEU A 175 -2.82 -2.97 30.19
N GLY A 176 -3.98 -2.31 30.11
CA GLY A 176 -4.54 -1.85 28.82
C GLY A 176 -3.75 -0.70 28.21
N LEU A 177 -3.16 0.18 29.05
CA LEU A 177 -2.31 1.27 28.60
C LEU A 177 -0.95 0.78 28.13
N ALA A 178 -0.34 -0.18 28.83
CA ALA A 178 0.93 -0.81 28.45
C ALA A 178 0.80 -1.63 27.18
N ALA A 179 -0.32 -2.35 26.99
CA ALA A 179 -0.61 -3.09 25.77
C ALA A 179 -0.81 -2.16 24.55
N ARG A 180 -1.42 -0.98 24.75
CA ARG A 180 -1.54 0.05 23.72
C ARG A 180 -0.19 0.64 23.31
N GLN A 181 0.70 0.91 24.27
CA GLN A 181 2.04 1.45 23.99
C GLN A 181 2.93 0.41 23.34
N ALA A 182 2.86 -0.87 23.75
CA ALA A 182 3.59 -1.97 23.12
C ALA A 182 3.08 -2.26 21.70
N ALA A 183 1.78 -2.11 21.44
CA ALA A 183 1.21 -2.27 20.10
C ALA A 183 1.64 -1.17 19.12
N VAL A 184 1.96 0.03 19.62
CA VAL A 184 2.48 1.13 18.79
C VAL A 184 3.99 0.97 18.53
N ALA A 185 4.73 0.36 19.47
CA ALA A 185 6.19 0.18 19.37
C ALA A 185 6.60 -1.03 18.53
N ALA A 186 5.71 -1.98 18.28
CA ALA A 186 5.96 -3.13 17.43
C ALA A 186 4.81 -3.21 16.42
N VAL A 187 4.90 -2.44 15.31
CA VAL A 187 4.09 -2.75 14.14
C VAL A 187 4.70 -4.03 13.54
N PRO A 188 4.15 -5.22 13.82
CA PRO A 188 4.73 -6.43 13.29
C PRO A 188 4.61 -6.37 11.77
N MET A 189 5.62 -6.83 11.04
CA MET A 189 5.60 -7.00 9.57
C MET A 189 4.32 -7.73 9.09
N ALA A 190 3.70 -8.52 9.95
CA ALA A 190 2.38 -9.13 9.71
C ALA A 190 1.22 -8.14 9.48
N PHE A 191 1.39 -6.84 9.78
CA PHE A 191 0.41 -5.80 9.44
C PHE A 191 0.48 -5.39 7.96
N PHE A 192 1.59 -5.65 7.29
CA PHE A 192 1.78 -5.32 5.87
C PHE A 192 1.28 -6.43 4.94
N ARG A 193 0.87 -7.58 5.47
CA ARG A 193 0.26 -8.63 4.65
C ARG A 193 -1.21 -8.33 4.42
N PHE A 194 -1.55 -7.98 3.21
CA PHE A 194 -2.93 -7.72 2.81
C PHE A 194 -3.68 -9.01 2.45
N SER A 195 -5.01 -8.94 2.51
CA SER A 195 -5.85 -10.05 2.06
C SER A 195 -5.82 -10.13 0.53
N ARG A 196 -6.07 -11.33 -0.03
CA ARG A 196 -6.16 -11.52 -1.50
C ARG A 196 -7.19 -10.60 -2.17
N GLU A 197 -8.25 -10.21 -1.45
CA GLU A 197 -9.25 -9.24 -1.91
C GLU A 197 -8.61 -7.85 -2.07
N PHE A 198 -7.81 -7.42 -1.09
CA PHE A 198 -7.12 -6.14 -1.13
C PHE A 198 -6.03 -6.10 -2.20
N GLU A 199 -5.32 -7.20 -2.39
CA GLU A 199 -4.35 -7.33 -3.49
C GLU A 199 -5.04 -7.20 -4.86
N THR A 200 -6.15 -7.92 -5.08
CA THR A 200 -6.91 -7.82 -6.33
C THR A 200 -7.47 -6.41 -6.56
N GLU A 201 -7.89 -5.71 -5.49
CA GLU A 201 -8.35 -4.32 -5.58
C GLU A 201 -7.19 -3.37 -5.92
N ALA A 202 -6.01 -3.55 -5.29
CA ALA A 202 -4.82 -2.76 -5.58
C ALA A 202 -4.27 -3.00 -6.99
N ASP A 203 -4.26 -4.25 -7.46
CA ASP A 203 -3.89 -4.59 -8.84
C ASP A 203 -4.78 -3.87 -9.85
N MET A 204 -6.10 -3.93 -9.67
CA MET A 204 -7.05 -3.28 -10.57
C MET A 204 -6.85 -1.76 -10.60
N LEU A 205 -6.74 -1.12 -9.42
CA LEU A 205 -6.53 0.32 -9.33
C LEU A 205 -5.18 0.72 -9.94
N GLY A 206 -4.13 -0.04 -9.66
CA GLY A 206 -2.79 0.18 -10.23
C GLY A 206 -2.78 0.13 -11.75
N LEU A 207 -3.46 -0.85 -12.36
CA LEU A 207 -3.62 -0.93 -13.82
C LEU A 207 -4.30 0.30 -14.40
N GLU A 208 -5.34 0.79 -13.77
CA GLU A 208 -6.06 1.98 -14.21
C GLU A 208 -5.19 3.24 -14.08
N TYR A 209 -4.36 3.35 -13.04
CA TYR A 209 -3.44 4.47 -12.86
C TYR A 209 -2.30 4.46 -13.89
N LEU A 210 -1.75 3.27 -14.22
CA LEU A 210 -0.81 3.10 -15.32
C LEU A 210 -1.42 3.57 -16.64
N TRP A 211 -2.59 3.04 -16.97
CA TRP A 211 -3.31 3.40 -18.20
C TRP A 211 -3.56 4.91 -18.26
N LYS A 212 -4.00 5.53 -17.16
CA LYS A 212 -4.29 6.97 -17.10
C LYS A 212 -3.05 7.84 -17.32
N THR A 213 -1.89 7.36 -16.91
CA THR A 213 -0.60 8.05 -17.08
C THR A 213 0.12 7.72 -18.38
N GLY A 214 -0.47 6.85 -19.22
CA GLY A 214 0.07 6.48 -20.51
C GLY A 214 1.11 5.36 -20.47
N TYR A 215 1.40 4.76 -19.31
CA TYR A 215 2.26 3.58 -19.21
C TYR A 215 1.53 2.32 -19.69
N ASP A 216 2.31 1.36 -20.19
CA ASP A 216 1.78 0.06 -20.60
C ASP A 216 1.30 -0.75 -19.38
N PRO A 217 -0.01 -1.04 -19.26
CA PRO A 217 -0.50 -1.89 -18.19
C PRO A 217 0.02 -3.32 -18.24
N GLY A 218 0.43 -3.82 -19.44
CA GLY A 218 1.03 -5.13 -19.63
C GLY A 218 2.32 -5.32 -18.85
N ALA A 219 3.06 -4.23 -18.57
CA ALA A 219 4.27 -4.25 -17.76
C ALA A 219 4.04 -4.81 -16.34
N SER A 220 2.80 -4.76 -15.81
CA SER A 220 2.45 -5.39 -14.54
C SER A 220 2.51 -6.92 -14.62
N VAL A 221 2.09 -7.50 -15.74
CA VAL A 221 2.16 -8.95 -15.98
C VAL A 221 3.61 -9.38 -16.14
N ASP A 222 4.36 -8.66 -16.97
CA ASP A 222 5.79 -8.93 -17.19
C ASP A 222 6.59 -8.87 -15.88
N LEU A 223 6.27 -7.91 -14.99
CA LEU A 223 6.89 -7.81 -13.68
C LEU A 223 6.55 -9.03 -12.80
N PHE A 224 5.30 -9.47 -12.77
CA PHE A 224 4.91 -10.66 -12.01
C PHE A 224 5.66 -11.91 -12.49
N GLU A 225 5.82 -12.08 -13.80
CA GLU A 225 6.60 -13.18 -14.39
C GLU A 225 8.09 -13.06 -14.04
N ALA A 226 8.66 -11.85 -14.06
CA ALA A 226 10.05 -11.60 -13.66
C ALA A 226 10.28 -11.95 -12.18
N VAL A 227 9.36 -11.56 -11.29
CA VAL A 227 9.40 -11.86 -9.86
C VAL A 227 9.30 -13.38 -9.63
N GLU A 228 8.36 -14.07 -10.28
CA GLU A 228 8.20 -15.51 -10.19
C GLU A 228 9.45 -16.26 -10.69
N SER A 229 9.98 -15.84 -11.84
CA SER A 229 11.22 -16.38 -12.41
C SER A 229 12.44 -16.17 -11.50
N THR A 230 12.50 -15.04 -10.81
CA THR A 230 13.59 -14.72 -9.87
C THR A 230 13.51 -15.62 -8.64
N GLU A 231 12.32 -15.83 -8.08
CA GLU A 231 12.12 -16.77 -6.95
C GLU A 231 12.49 -18.20 -7.34
N HIS A 232 12.15 -18.65 -8.54
CA HIS A 232 12.54 -19.99 -9.03
C HIS A 232 14.05 -20.15 -9.17
N ARG A 233 14.77 -19.12 -9.63
CA ARG A 233 16.24 -19.16 -9.80
C ARG A 233 16.99 -18.97 -8.49
N HIS A 234 16.46 -18.16 -7.58
CA HIS A 234 17.06 -17.76 -6.31
C HIS A 234 15.99 -17.83 -5.20
N PRO A 235 15.67 -19.04 -4.69
CA PRO A 235 14.65 -19.21 -3.68
C PRO A 235 14.89 -18.34 -2.44
N GLY A 236 13.88 -17.58 -2.03
CA GLY A 236 13.92 -16.67 -0.90
C GLY A 236 14.32 -15.23 -1.23
N SER A 237 14.79 -14.94 -2.47
CA SER A 237 15.20 -13.59 -2.86
C SER A 237 14.05 -12.58 -2.89
N VAL A 238 12.83 -13.02 -3.16
CA VAL A 238 11.60 -12.21 -3.17
C VAL A 238 10.68 -12.52 -1.99
N SER A 239 11.20 -13.18 -0.95
CA SER A 239 10.42 -13.64 0.20
C SER A 239 9.69 -12.52 0.92
N GLN A 240 10.27 -11.33 1.03
CA GLN A 240 9.63 -10.17 1.66
C GLN A 240 8.45 -9.65 0.82
N LEU A 241 8.64 -9.50 -0.49
CA LEU A 241 7.58 -9.10 -1.42
C LEU A 241 6.42 -10.10 -1.36
N PHE A 242 6.70 -11.41 -1.39
CA PHE A 242 5.66 -12.43 -1.29
C PHE A 242 5.00 -12.51 0.10
N SER A 243 5.70 -12.10 1.15
CA SER A 243 5.11 -12.08 2.49
C SER A 243 4.11 -10.94 2.66
N SER A 244 4.33 -9.80 2.03
CA SER A 244 3.43 -8.64 2.03
C SER A 244 2.38 -8.73 0.93
N HIS A 245 2.78 -9.09 -0.29
CA HIS A 245 1.95 -9.16 -1.51
C HIS A 245 2.00 -10.55 -2.15
N PRO A 246 1.25 -11.53 -1.64
CA PRO A 246 1.31 -12.89 -2.16
C PRO A 246 0.99 -12.94 -3.65
N LEU A 247 1.98 -13.28 -4.48
CA LEU A 247 1.79 -13.54 -5.89
C LEU A 247 1.14 -14.91 -6.08
N THR A 248 0.11 -14.95 -6.91
CA THR A 248 -0.57 -16.19 -7.27
C THR A 248 -0.86 -16.19 -8.76
N ALA A 249 -0.84 -17.37 -9.41
CA ALA A 249 -1.24 -17.49 -10.80
C ALA A 249 -2.64 -16.90 -11.09
N ASP A 250 -3.53 -16.91 -10.11
CA ASP A 250 -4.84 -16.27 -10.19
C ASP A 250 -4.73 -14.74 -10.30
N ARG A 251 -3.75 -14.09 -9.62
CA ARG A 251 -3.51 -12.64 -9.77
C ARG A 251 -3.04 -12.30 -11.17
N ILE A 252 -2.07 -13.04 -11.72
CA ILE A 252 -1.56 -12.84 -13.09
C ILE A 252 -2.71 -12.95 -14.10
N ALA A 253 -3.49 -14.05 -14.03
CA ALA A 253 -4.62 -14.27 -14.93
C ALA A 253 -5.71 -13.18 -14.82
N LYS A 254 -5.99 -12.71 -13.59
CA LYS A 254 -6.95 -11.61 -13.36
C LYS A 254 -6.44 -10.28 -13.88
N THR A 255 -5.16 -9.99 -13.69
CA THR A 255 -4.50 -8.79 -14.19
C THR A 255 -4.63 -8.73 -15.72
N GLN A 256 -4.25 -9.79 -16.42
CA GLN A 256 -4.42 -9.87 -17.88
C GLN A 256 -5.87 -9.66 -18.31
N LYS A 257 -6.81 -10.37 -17.66
CA LYS A 257 -8.24 -10.21 -17.96
C LYS A 257 -8.73 -8.78 -17.74
N ASN A 258 -8.27 -8.10 -16.70
CA ASN A 258 -8.66 -6.72 -16.42
C ASN A 258 -8.12 -5.76 -17.47
N ILE A 259 -6.88 -5.95 -17.95
CA ILE A 259 -6.32 -5.19 -19.06
C ILE A 259 -7.24 -5.33 -20.28
N ASP A 260 -7.55 -6.56 -20.69
CA ASP A 260 -8.32 -6.85 -21.90
C ASP A 260 -9.78 -6.36 -21.84
N SER A 261 -10.37 -6.34 -20.63
CA SER A 261 -11.82 -6.10 -20.50
C SER A 261 -12.20 -4.72 -19.96
N LEU A 262 -11.30 -4.02 -19.27
CA LEU A 262 -11.61 -2.77 -18.58
C LEU A 262 -10.91 -1.56 -19.17
N LEU A 263 -9.71 -1.74 -19.75
CA LEU A 263 -8.90 -0.63 -20.20
C LEU A 263 -9.10 -0.41 -21.71
N PRO A 264 -9.54 0.78 -22.16
CA PRO A 264 -9.55 1.13 -23.56
C PRO A 264 -8.13 1.11 -24.14
N ALA A 265 -7.95 0.53 -25.32
CA ALA A 265 -6.66 0.53 -25.99
C ALA A 265 -6.21 1.98 -26.29
N GLN A 266 -4.93 2.28 -26.06
CA GLN A 266 -4.31 3.54 -26.46
C GLN A 266 -3.47 3.33 -27.71
N ALA A 267 -3.25 4.41 -28.47
CA ALA A 267 -2.48 4.35 -29.71
C ALA A 267 -0.99 4.04 -29.45
N GLU A 268 -0.46 4.54 -28.32
CA GLU A 268 0.92 4.35 -27.89
C GLU A 268 0.97 4.25 -26.37
N TYR A 269 1.93 3.47 -25.87
CA TYR A 269 2.22 3.35 -24.45
C TYR A 269 3.69 3.67 -24.17
N ILE A 270 3.95 4.25 -23.00
CA ILE A 270 5.29 4.46 -22.49
C ILE A 270 5.75 3.11 -21.90
N LEU A 271 6.84 2.58 -22.42
CA LEU A 271 7.52 1.40 -21.87
C LEU A 271 8.76 1.79 -21.08
N ASN A 272 9.56 2.69 -21.67
CA ASN A 272 10.85 3.05 -21.10
C ASN A 272 11.26 4.47 -21.47
N THR A 273 12.12 5.08 -20.66
CA THR A 273 12.73 6.39 -20.91
C THR A 273 14.24 6.32 -20.74
N SER A 274 14.96 7.22 -21.41
CA SER A 274 16.42 7.36 -21.22
C SER A 274 16.78 7.75 -19.78
N GLU A 275 15.91 8.51 -19.11
CA GLU A 275 16.11 8.90 -17.73
C GLU A 275 16.06 7.71 -16.78
N TYR A 276 15.14 6.76 -16.98
CA TYR A 276 15.10 5.52 -16.21
C TYR A 276 16.41 4.73 -16.35
N GLU A 277 16.95 4.63 -17.55
CA GLU A 277 18.24 3.95 -17.76
C GLU A 277 19.38 4.65 -17.02
N GLU A 278 19.45 5.98 -17.06
CA GLU A 278 20.44 6.76 -16.29
C GLU A 278 20.32 6.50 -14.79
N ILE A 279 19.10 6.42 -14.27
CA ILE A 279 18.86 6.14 -12.83
C ILE A 279 19.29 4.72 -12.46
N ARG A 280 19.04 3.74 -13.32
CA ARG A 280 19.53 2.36 -13.11
C ARG A 280 21.05 2.27 -13.10
N GLU A 281 21.71 2.97 -14.01
CA GLU A 281 23.18 3.02 -14.06
C GLU A 281 23.76 3.68 -12.79
N ARG A 282 23.13 4.73 -12.26
CA ARG A 282 23.51 5.37 -11.01
C ARG A 282 23.38 4.44 -9.80
N LEU A 283 22.35 3.61 -9.78
CA LEU A 283 22.14 2.61 -8.72
C LEU A 283 23.09 1.42 -8.84
N ASN A 284 23.53 1.09 -10.06
CA ASN A 284 24.44 -0.02 -10.37
C ASN A 284 25.62 0.46 -11.22
N PRO A 285 26.52 1.28 -10.67
CA PRO A 285 27.69 1.70 -11.42
C PRO A 285 28.52 0.47 -11.83
N PRO A 286 29.00 0.42 -13.09
CA PRO A 286 29.71 -0.73 -13.65
C PRO A 286 31.01 -1.12 -12.88
N ASP A 287 31.51 -0.25 -12.02
CA ASP A 287 32.73 -0.45 -11.23
C ASP A 287 32.50 -0.87 -9.76
N ARG A 288 31.27 -1.19 -9.35
CA ARG A 288 31.07 -1.85 -8.06
C ARG A 288 31.60 -3.30 -8.15
N ASN A 289 32.92 -3.42 -8.05
CA ASN A 289 33.56 -4.70 -7.78
C ASN A 289 33.12 -5.18 -6.38
N PRO A 290 32.46 -6.34 -6.23
CA PRO A 290 31.99 -6.82 -4.92
C PRO A 290 33.12 -7.20 -3.95
N ALA A 291 34.38 -6.88 -4.25
CA ALA A 291 35.59 -7.33 -3.55
C ALA A 291 36.40 -6.23 -2.85
N GLU A 292 35.92 -4.99 -2.70
CA GLU A 292 36.59 -4.07 -1.78
C GLU A 292 35.98 -4.18 -0.38
N PRO A 293 36.69 -4.80 0.61
CA PRO A 293 36.28 -4.73 2.00
C PRO A 293 36.36 -3.26 2.44
N GLU A 294 35.35 -2.81 3.16
CA GLU A 294 35.25 -1.47 3.77
C GLU A 294 36.61 -1.07 4.33
N ALA A 295 37.19 0.00 3.79
CA ALA A 295 38.46 0.54 4.27
C ALA A 295 38.30 0.85 5.77
N ASN A 296 39.09 0.16 6.58
CA ASN A 296 39.26 0.32 8.02
C ASN A 296 39.25 1.81 8.40
N HIS A 297 38.17 2.27 9.03
CA HIS A 297 38.21 3.52 9.77
C HIS A 297 39.18 3.35 10.94
N PRO A 298 40.22 4.18 11.09
CA PRO A 298 41.13 4.08 12.18
C PRO A 298 40.43 4.30 13.50
N THR A 299 40.42 3.27 14.33
CA THR A 299 39.96 3.35 15.72
C THR A 299 40.86 4.28 16.50
N LEU A 300 40.39 5.47 16.83
CA LEU A 300 41.11 6.36 17.74
C LEU A 300 41.14 5.71 19.13
N LEU A 301 42.30 5.12 19.47
CA LEU A 301 42.60 4.74 20.85
C LEU A 301 42.70 5.99 21.71
N ARG A 302 41.75 6.19 22.59
CA ARG A 302 41.85 7.14 23.71
C ARG A 302 42.89 6.57 24.71
N LYS A 303 43.98 7.33 24.95
CA LYS A 303 44.81 7.19 26.13
C LYS A 303 44.10 7.78 27.35
#